data_1b93c20054c8150ac01e4aa459aab2b6
#
_entry.id   1b93c20054c8150ac01e4aa459aab2b6
#
_cell.length_a   1.000
_cell.length_b   1.000
_cell.length_c   1.000
_cell.angle_alpha   90.00
_cell.angle_beta   90.00
_cell.angle_gamma   90.00
#
_symmetry.space_group_name_H-M   'P 1'
#
loop_
_entity.id
_entity.type
_entity.pdbx_description
1 polymer ?
#
loop_
_entity_poly.entity_id
_entity_poly.type
_entity_poly.pdbx_seq_one_letter_code
_entity_poly.pdbx_strand_id
1 'polypeptide(L)'
;TCCLKSQKKNLLLQSFGDSINVAVIGANGGIGQALVEQLSLSYCVENIFSLSREGNDDQVFNSKGIQIDLEDETTIADAASAIRKTVHELDVVCVATGILHSHNNFLPEKSWKTLDCGSMEAVFRINTIGPALVAKHFLPLLSVKKRSALAILTAKVGSISDNFLGGWYSYRASKAALNMIIRTLSIEMARRNADAVCVGLHPGTVDTNLSKPYQRGVEPGKLFSAKKSAKYLLQV
;
A
#
# COMPACT_ATOMS: atom_id res chain seq x y z
N THR A 1 0.55 27.96 -33.99
CA THR A 1 1.44 28.23 -32.84
C THR A 1 0.96 27.35 -31.69
N CYS A 2 1.49 26.13 -31.62
CA CYS A 2 1.12 25.11 -30.62
C CYS A 2 1.93 25.44 -29.34
N CYS A 3 1.26 25.95 -28.34
CA CYS A 3 1.83 26.21 -27.02
C CYS A 3 2.02 24.86 -26.27
N LEU A 4 3.15 24.22 -26.49
CA LEU A 4 3.60 23.11 -25.67
C LEU A 4 3.94 23.64 -24.29
N LYS A 5 2.97 23.61 -23.36
CA LYS A 5 3.25 23.74 -21.93
C LYS A 5 4.23 22.64 -21.58
N SER A 6 5.47 23.03 -21.27
CA SER A 6 6.47 22.16 -20.65
C SER A 6 5.91 21.58 -19.35
N GLN A 7 5.24 20.43 -19.43
CA GLN A 7 4.95 19.63 -18.25
C GLN A 7 6.31 19.18 -17.72
N LYS A 8 6.68 19.62 -16.52
CA LYS A 8 7.84 19.07 -15.79
C LYS A 8 7.67 17.55 -15.76
N LYS A 9 8.52 16.85 -16.51
CA LYS A 9 8.53 15.38 -16.56
C LYS A 9 8.60 14.85 -15.13
N ASN A 10 7.63 14.01 -14.77
CA ASN A 10 7.61 13.38 -13.45
C ASN A 10 8.62 12.24 -13.47
N LEU A 11 9.74 12.39 -12.77
CA LEU A 11 10.88 11.46 -12.72
C LEU A 11 10.69 10.36 -11.67
N LEU A 12 9.48 10.15 -11.19
CA LEU A 12 9.18 9.10 -10.21
C LEU A 12 9.46 7.72 -10.80
N LEU A 13 10.09 6.86 -10.02
CA LEU A 13 10.37 5.46 -10.34
C LEU A 13 11.33 5.18 -11.52
N GLN A 14 12.06 6.17 -12.02
CA GLN A 14 13.07 5.95 -13.08
C GLN A 14 14.14 4.91 -12.73
N SER A 15 14.43 4.73 -11.45
CA SER A 15 15.40 3.72 -10.99
C SER A 15 14.97 2.28 -11.26
N PHE A 16 13.71 2.04 -11.66
CA PHE A 16 13.18 0.73 -12.03
C PHE A 16 13.21 0.48 -13.54
N GLY A 17 13.45 1.50 -14.38
CA GLY A 17 13.54 1.40 -15.84
C GLY A 17 12.66 2.41 -16.57
N ASP A 18 12.66 2.32 -17.89
CA ASP A 18 11.92 3.25 -18.77
C ASP A 18 10.51 2.76 -19.14
N SER A 19 10.21 1.48 -18.84
CA SER A 19 8.90 0.85 -19.09
C SER A 19 8.64 -0.10 -17.92
N ILE A 20 7.81 0.32 -16.95
CA ILE A 20 7.54 -0.42 -15.73
C ILE A 20 6.06 -0.77 -15.57
N ASN A 21 5.82 -1.91 -14.96
CA ASN A 21 4.50 -2.43 -14.62
C ASN A 21 4.29 -2.32 -13.12
N VAL A 22 3.22 -1.66 -12.70
CA VAL A 22 2.94 -1.38 -11.29
C VAL A 22 1.57 -1.94 -10.88
N ALA A 23 1.51 -2.60 -9.73
CA ALA A 23 0.26 -3.01 -9.10
C ALA A 23 0.03 -2.22 -7.81
N VAL A 24 -1.18 -1.68 -7.64
CA VAL A 24 -1.61 -0.95 -6.43
C VAL A 24 -2.78 -1.66 -5.79
N ILE A 25 -2.55 -2.31 -4.65
CA ILE A 25 -3.58 -3.00 -3.87
C ILE A 25 -4.20 -2.01 -2.88
N GLY A 26 -5.54 -1.94 -2.87
CA GLY A 26 -6.28 -0.93 -2.12
C GLY A 26 -6.46 0.38 -2.90
N ALA A 27 -6.53 0.30 -4.22
CA ALA A 27 -6.60 1.44 -5.15
C ALA A 27 -7.78 2.39 -4.91
N ASN A 28 -8.91 1.92 -4.35
CA ASN A 28 -10.07 2.76 -4.02
C ASN A 28 -9.93 3.49 -2.67
N GLY A 29 -8.89 3.18 -1.88
CA GLY A 29 -8.57 3.93 -0.66
C GLY A 29 -7.94 5.29 -0.97
N GLY A 30 -8.05 6.27 -0.04
CA GLY A 30 -7.58 7.63 -0.28
C GLY A 30 -6.10 7.71 -0.73
N ILE A 31 -5.20 6.93 -0.11
CA ILE A 31 -3.79 6.90 -0.52
C ILE A 31 -3.61 6.07 -1.80
N GLY A 32 -4.30 4.92 -1.91
CA GLY A 32 -4.20 4.05 -3.08
C GLY A 32 -4.62 4.76 -4.36
N GLN A 33 -5.74 5.47 -4.34
CA GLN A 33 -6.21 6.27 -5.46
C GLN A 33 -5.19 7.38 -5.83
N ALA A 34 -4.64 8.06 -4.84
CA ALA A 34 -3.63 9.08 -5.07
C ALA A 34 -2.32 8.49 -5.63
N LEU A 35 -1.95 7.25 -5.26
CA LEU A 35 -0.82 6.55 -5.88
C LEU A 35 -1.11 6.26 -7.36
N VAL A 36 -2.28 5.73 -7.69
CA VAL A 36 -2.69 5.48 -9.09
C VAL A 36 -2.65 6.78 -9.90
N GLU A 37 -3.20 7.89 -9.37
CA GLU A 37 -3.12 9.23 -10.00
C GLU A 37 -1.66 9.65 -10.26
N GLN A 38 -0.77 9.54 -9.27
CA GLN A 38 0.62 9.95 -9.44
C GLN A 38 1.40 9.05 -10.42
N LEU A 39 1.12 7.76 -10.42
CA LEU A 39 1.72 6.79 -11.34
C LEU A 39 1.30 7.05 -12.79
N SER A 40 0.04 7.39 -13.04
CA SER A 40 -0.46 7.71 -14.38
C SER A 40 0.19 8.96 -15.01
N LEU A 41 0.78 9.81 -14.18
CA LEU A 41 1.53 11.00 -14.62
C LEU A 41 3.02 10.70 -14.88
N SER A 42 3.49 9.50 -14.56
CA SER A 42 4.88 9.09 -14.77
C SER A 42 5.07 8.49 -16.16
N TYR A 43 6.00 9.00 -16.92
CA TYR A 43 6.24 8.57 -18.29
C TYR A 43 6.89 7.18 -18.40
N CYS A 44 7.52 6.68 -17.34
CA CYS A 44 8.11 5.34 -17.31
C CYS A 44 7.11 4.24 -16.93
N VAL A 45 5.89 4.59 -16.51
CA VAL A 45 4.86 3.60 -16.14
C VAL A 45 4.07 3.21 -17.38
N GLU A 46 4.20 1.94 -17.79
CA GLU A 46 3.49 1.39 -18.95
C GLU A 46 2.13 0.83 -18.57
N ASN A 47 2.08 0.01 -17.52
CA ASN A 47 0.84 -0.58 -17.04
C ASN A 47 0.63 -0.29 -15.56
N ILE A 48 -0.60 0.12 -15.22
CA ILE A 48 -1.07 0.26 -13.85
C ILE A 48 -2.20 -0.74 -13.63
N PHE A 49 -2.02 -1.63 -12.66
CA PHE A 49 -3.07 -2.52 -12.17
C PHE A 49 -3.62 -1.95 -10.86
N SER A 50 -4.89 -1.53 -10.88
CA SER A 50 -5.58 -1.00 -9.70
C SER A 50 -6.46 -2.08 -9.08
N LEU A 51 -6.03 -2.57 -7.90
CA LEU A 51 -6.69 -3.69 -7.24
C LEU A 51 -7.56 -3.21 -6.08
N SER A 52 -8.84 -3.56 -6.14
CA SER A 52 -9.84 -3.21 -5.13
C SER A 52 -10.93 -4.28 -5.06
N ARG A 53 -11.83 -4.17 -4.07
CA ARG A 53 -12.97 -5.10 -3.96
C ARG A 53 -13.94 -4.99 -5.11
N GLU A 54 -14.07 -3.82 -5.74
CA GLU A 54 -14.93 -3.61 -6.90
C GLU A 54 -14.28 -4.03 -8.22
N GLY A 55 -12.95 -3.90 -8.34
CA GLY A 55 -12.21 -4.33 -9.53
C GLY A 55 -12.49 -3.53 -10.81
N ASN A 56 -12.95 -2.29 -10.68
CA ASN A 56 -13.34 -1.46 -11.83
C ASN A 56 -12.13 -0.81 -12.50
N ASP A 57 -12.14 -0.78 -13.85
CA ASP A 57 -11.18 0.01 -14.62
C ASP A 57 -11.35 1.50 -14.33
N ASP A 58 -10.22 2.20 -14.20
CA ASP A 58 -10.22 3.66 -14.08
C ASP A 58 -9.79 4.28 -15.41
N GLN A 59 -10.78 4.75 -16.17
CA GLN A 59 -10.58 5.38 -17.47
C GLN A 59 -9.81 6.72 -17.36
N VAL A 60 -9.94 7.42 -16.23
CA VAL A 60 -9.29 8.73 -16.03
C VAL A 60 -7.78 8.55 -15.87
N PHE A 61 -7.37 7.52 -15.16
CA PHE A 61 -5.95 7.23 -14.89
C PHE A 61 -5.38 6.11 -15.75
N ASN A 62 -6.14 5.60 -16.72
CA ASN A 62 -5.74 4.52 -17.62
C ASN A 62 -5.19 3.31 -16.85
N SER A 63 -5.88 2.92 -15.78
CA SER A 63 -5.51 1.76 -14.98
C SER A 63 -6.47 0.60 -15.18
N LYS A 64 -5.93 -0.61 -15.21
CA LYS A 64 -6.69 -1.85 -15.32
C LYS A 64 -7.18 -2.29 -13.95
N GLY A 65 -8.50 -2.33 -13.76
CA GLY A 65 -9.12 -2.79 -12.54
C GLY A 65 -9.06 -4.30 -12.38
N ILE A 66 -8.72 -4.77 -11.19
CA ILE A 66 -8.74 -6.19 -10.85
C ILE A 66 -9.38 -6.34 -9.48
N GLN A 67 -10.32 -7.27 -9.37
CA GLN A 67 -10.95 -7.56 -8.09
C GLN A 67 -9.98 -8.29 -7.15
N ILE A 68 -9.94 -7.85 -5.89
CA ILE A 68 -9.18 -8.48 -4.81
C ILE A 68 -9.85 -8.20 -3.46
N ASP A 69 -10.01 -9.24 -2.65
CA ASP A 69 -10.41 -9.13 -1.25
C ASP A 69 -9.34 -9.76 -0.37
N LEU A 70 -8.78 -8.99 0.57
CA LEU A 70 -7.73 -9.50 1.47
C LEU A 70 -8.25 -10.48 2.53
N GLU A 71 -9.55 -10.62 2.65
CA GLU A 71 -10.18 -11.62 3.53
C GLU A 71 -10.36 -12.98 2.84
N ASP A 72 -10.25 -13.03 1.50
CA ASP A 72 -10.33 -14.24 0.68
C ASP A 72 -9.05 -14.44 -0.14
N GLU A 73 -8.23 -15.40 0.26
CA GLU A 73 -6.97 -15.71 -0.41
C GLU A 73 -7.15 -16.15 -1.87
N THR A 74 -8.30 -16.74 -2.21
CA THR A 74 -8.58 -17.17 -3.59
C THR A 74 -8.58 -15.97 -4.52
N THR A 75 -9.22 -14.87 -4.12
CA THR A 75 -9.24 -13.64 -4.92
C THR A 75 -7.85 -13.02 -5.10
N ILE A 76 -6.97 -13.18 -4.10
CA ILE A 76 -5.57 -12.72 -4.18
C ILE A 76 -4.79 -13.54 -5.22
N ALA A 77 -4.97 -14.86 -5.20
CA ALA A 77 -4.34 -15.77 -6.16
C ALA A 77 -4.83 -15.51 -7.59
N ASP A 78 -6.15 -15.32 -7.75
CA ASP A 78 -6.78 -15.04 -9.05
C ASP A 78 -6.31 -13.70 -9.63
N ALA A 79 -6.22 -12.66 -8.79
CA ALA A 79 -5.69 -11.36 -9.18
C ALA A 79 -4.23 -11.46 -9.67
N ALA A 80 -3.38 -12.18 -8.94
CA ALA A 80 -1.99 -12.42 -9.34
C ALA A 80 -1.91 -13.19 -10.67
N SER A 81 -2.78 -14.20 -10.85
CA SER A 81 -2.88 -14.97 -12.10
C SER A 81 -3.34 -14.12 -13.28
N ALA A 82 -4.31 -13.22 -13.09
CA ALA A 82 -4.80 -12.31 -14.11
C ALA A 82 -3.69 -11.34 -14.58
N ILE A 83 -2.90 -10.80 -13.64
CA ILE A 83 -1.75 -9.94 -13.98
C ILE A 83 -0.70 -10.72 -14.79
N ARG A 84 -0.37 -11.94 -14.37
CA ARG A 84 0.61 -12.80 -15.08
C ARG A 84 0.23 -13.07 -16.53
N LYS A 85 -1.08 -13.15 -16.83
CA LYS A 85 -1.59 -13.31 -18.21
C LYS A 85 -1.45 -12.04 -19.06
N THR A 86 -1.32 -10.89 -18.41
CA THR A 86 -1.25 -9.57 -19.07
C THR A 86 0.19 -9.10 -19.26
N VAL A 87 1.04 -9.27 -18.24
CA VAL A 87 2.45 -8.86 -18.26
C VAL A 87 3.34 -9.99 -17.77
N HIS A 88 4.57 -10.03 -18.29
CA HIS A 88 5.53 -11.07 -17.91
C HIS A 88 5.96 -10.93 -16.44
N GLU A 89 6.22 -9.70 -16.01
CA GLU A 89 6.66 -9.39 -14.64
C GLU A 89 6.17 -8.01 -14.19
N LEU A 90 6.13 -7.82 -12.88
CA LEU A 90 5.92 -6.53 -12.23
C LEU A 90 7.25 -5.95 -11.76
N ASP A 91 7.35 -4.63 -11.78
CA ASP A 91 8.49 -3.89 -11.23
C ASP A 91 8.20 -3.40 -9.81
N VAL A 92 6.97 -2.94 -9.58
CA VAL A 92 6.57 -2.40 -8.27
C VAL A 92 5.20 -2.93 -7.87
N VAL A 93 5.10 -3.38 -6.62
CA VAL A 93 3.84 -3.73 -5.96
C VAL A 93 3.66 -2.83 -4.75
N CYS A 94 2.59 -2.03 -4.75
CA CYS A 94 2.23 -1.15 -3.63
C CYS A 94 1.01 -1.71 -2.89
N VAL A 95 1.13 -2.02 -1.60
CA VAL A 95 0.01 -2.43 -0.75
C VAL A 95 -0.43 -1.25 0.11
N ALA A 96 -1.54 -0.62 -0.29
CA ALA A 96 -2.08 0.60 0.33
C ALA A 96 -3.34 0.33 1.17
N THR A 97 -3.48 -0.89 1.70
CA THR A 97 -4.62 -1.31 2.52
C THR A 97 -4.39 -1.10 4.01
N GLY A 98 -5.48 -0.98 4.75
CA GLY A 98 -5.45 -0.95 6.21
C GLY A 98 -6.76 -0.43 6.79
N ILE A 99 -7.07 -0.92 7.99
CA ILE A 99 -8.20 -0.46 8.80
C ILE A 99 -7.74 -0.09 10.20
N LEU A 100 -8.38 0.91 10.79
CA LEU A 100 -8.21 1.36 12.17
C LEU A 100 -9.52 1.26 12.95
N HIS A 101 -10.63 1.41 12.24
CA HIS A 101 -12.00 1.37 12.75
C HIS A 101 -12.96 0.90 11.66
N SER A 102 -14.13 0.46 12.05
CA SER A 102 -15.27 0.21 11.17
C SER A 102 -16.47 1.01 11.66
N HIS A 103 -17.24 1.61 10.75
CA HIS A 103 -18.34 2.51 11.11
C HIS A 103 -19.36 1.90 12.10
N ASN A 104 -19.62 0.60 12.01
CA ASN A 104 -20.66 -0.05 12.83
C ASN A 104 -20.12 -1.19 13.71
N ASN A 105 -18.86 -1.59 13.58
CA ASN A 105 -18.37 -2.82 14.21
C ASN A 105 -17.39 -2.56 15.36
N PHE A 106 -16.41 -1.67 15.20
CA PHE A 106 -15.43 -1.41 16.25
C PHE A 106 -14.76 -0.02 16.13
N LEU A 107 -14.26 0.48 17.27
CA LEU A 107 -13.39 1.63 17.38
C LEU A 107 -12.03 1.18 17.95
N PRO A 108 -10.93 1.89 17.67
CA PRO A 108 -9.64 1.54 18.26
C PRO A 108 -9.67 1.68 19.78
N GLU A 109 -9.15 0.69 20.47
CA GLU A 109 -9.20 0.54 21.92
C GLU A 109 -8.41 1.65 22.61
N LYS A 110 -9.02 2.31 23.58
CA LYS A 110 -8.36 3.31 24.44
C LYS A 110 -7.82 2.71 25.73
N SER A 111 -8.31 1.53 26.12
CA SER A 111 -7.95 0.83 27.34
C SER A 111 -7.91 -0.67 27.11
N TRP A 112 -7.09 -1.38 27.86
CA TRP A 112 -7.06 -2.85 27.86
C TRP A 112 -8.42 -3.47 28.23
N LYS A 113 -9.26 -2.73 28.95
CA LYS A 113 -10.62 -3.15 29.33
C LYS A 113 -11.57 -3.27 28.15
N THR A 114 -11.25 -2.64 27.02
CA THR A 114 -12.07 -2.64 25.80
C THR A 114 -11.47 -3.51 24.70
N LEU A 115 -10.50 -4.38 25.05
CA LEU A 115 -10.01 -5.40 24.11
C LEU A 115 -11.12 -6.38 23.77
N ASP A 116 -11.27 -6.65 22.46
CA ASP A 116 -12.25 -7.56 21.92
C ASP A 116 -11.61 -8.46 20.85
N CYS A 117 -11.84 -9.77 20.97
CA CYS A 117 -11.23 -10.76 20.09
C CYS A 117 -11.60 -10.55 18.62
N GLY A 118 -12.91 -10.38 18.35
CA GLY A 118 -13.40 -10.21 16.98
C GLY A 118 -12.84 -8.95 16.29
N SER A 119 -12.76 -7.85 17.04
CA SER A 119 -12.13 -6.60 16.55
C SER A 119 -10.64 -6.79 16.26
N MET A 120 -9.91 -7.49 17.15
CA MET A 120 -8.51 -7.82 16.92
C MET A 120 -8.32 -8.69 15.67
N GLU A 121 -9.10 -9.75 15.53
CA GLU A 121 -9.06 -10.64 14.36
C GLU A 121 -9.29 -9.87 13.06
N ALA A 122 -10.33 -9.02 13.01
CA ALA A 122 -10.63 -8.22 11.84
C ALA A 122 -9.47 -7.27 11.47
N VAL A 123 -8.89 -6.59 12.47
CA VAL A 123 -7.74 -5.69 12.26
C VAL A 123 -6.51 -6.45 11.77
N PHE A 124 -6.18 -7.60 12.38
CA PHE A 124 -5.06 -8.44 11.95
C PHE A 124 -5.28 -9.04 10.57
N ARG A 125 -6.49 -9.45 10.25
CA ARG A 125 -6.86 -9.99 8.93
C ARG A 125 -6.46 -9.01 7.81
N ILE A 126 -6.88 -7.77 7.92
CA ILE A 126 -6.65 -6.74 6.88
C ILE A 126 -5.23 -6.14 6.97
N ASN A 127 -4.72 -5.86 8.18
CA ASN A 127 -3.48 -5.11 8.33
C ASN A 127 -2.22 -5.97 8.29
N THR A 128 -2.33 -7.27 8.53
CA THR A 128 -1.17 -8.17 8.70
C THR A 128 -1.26 -9.39 7.78
N ILE A 129 -2.33 -10.19 7.91
CA ILE A 129 -2.50 -11.44 7.17
C ILE A 129 -2.69 -11.16 5.68
N GLY A 130 -3.60 -10.25 5.33
CA GLY A 130 -3.85 -9.87 3.94
C GLY A 130 -2.59 -9.44 3.20
N PRO A 131 -1.81 -8.45 3.69
CA PRO A 131 -0.52 -8.08 3.09
C PRO A 131 0.50 -9.23 3.00
N ALA A 132 0.53 -10.15 3.97
CA ALA A 132 1.38 -11.33 3.89
C ALA A 132 0.96 -12.29 2.77
N LEU A 133 -0.35 -12.50 2.59
CA LEU A 133 -0.90 -13.30 1.49
C LEU A 133 -0.70 -12.59 0.14
N VAL A 134 -0.83 -11.28 0.07
CA VAL A 134 -0.43 -10.52 -1.14
C VAL A 134 1.03 -10.79 -1.45
N ALA A 135 1.94 -10.71 -0.48
CA ALA A 135 3.34 -11.03 -0.70
C ALA A 135 3.53 -12.46 -1.23
N LYS A 136 2.85 -13.47 -0.66
CA LYS A 136 2.90 -14.86 -1.12
C LYS A 136 2.60 -15.01 -2.62
N HIS A 137 1.56 -14.32 -3.11
CA HIS A 137 1.09 -14.47 -4.49
C HIS A 137 1.74 -13.49 -5.48
N PHE A 138 2.19 -12.31 -5.02
CA PHE A 138 2.72 -11.27 -5.90
C PHE A 138 4.26 -11.25 -5.97
N LEU A 139 4.99 -11.73 -4.97
CA LEU A 139 6.46 -11.85 -5.05
C LEU A 139 6.94 -12.70 -6.23
N PRO A 140 6.25 -13.81 -6.63
CA PRO A 140 6.63 -14.55 -7.82
C PRO A 140 6.42 -13.79 -9.14
N LEU A 141 5.72 -12.65 -9.12
CA LEU A 141 5.54 -11.77 -10.27
C LEU A 141 6.62 -10.69 -10.36
N LEU A 142 7.32 -10.39 -9.27
CA LEU A 142 8.37 -9.38 -9.29
C LEU A 142 9.59 -9.86 -10.08
N SER A 143 10.18 -8.93 -10.84
CA SER A 143 11.40 -9.19 -11.59
C SER A 143 12.53 -9.67 -10.67
N VAL A 144 13.20 -10.74 -11.09
CA VAL A 144 14.41 -11.26 -10.43
C VAL A 144 15.69 -10.83 -11.12
N LYS A 145 15.60 -10.15 -12.28
CA LYS A 145 16.74 -9.78 -13.13
C LYS A 145 17.08 -8.29 -13.05
N LYS A 146 16.16 -7.48 -12.60
CA LYS A 146 16.30 -6.03 -12.47
C LYS A 146 15.75 -5.55 -11.13
N ARG A 147 15.93 -4.28 -10.80
CA ARG A 147 15.35 -3.68 -9.60
C ARG A 147 13.85 -3.90 -9.57
N SER A 148 13.35 -4.38 -8.44
CA SER A 148 11.92 -4.54 -8.19
C SER A 148 11.58 -4.21 -6.75
N ALA A 149 10.32 -3.84 -6.46
CA ALA A 149 9.93 -3.46 -5.12
C ALA A 149 8.56 -3.99 -4.69
N LEU A 150 8.50 -4.44 -3.44
CA LEU A 150 7.28 -4.62 -2.67
C LEU A 150 7.22 -3.54 -1.59
N ALA A 151 6.38 -2.55 -1.77
CA ALA A 151 6.17 -1.45 -0.85
C ALA A 151 4.83 -1.62 -0.12
N ILE A 152 4.85 -1.70 1.21
CA ILE A 152 3.64 -1.94 2.02
C ILE A 152 3.42 -0.76 2.97
N LEU A 153 2.22 -0.17 2.98
CA LEU A 153 1.89 0.89 3.92
C LEU A 153 1.79 0.33 5.34
N THR A 154 2.69 0.82 6.18
CA THR A 154 2.68 0.59 7.61
C THR A 154 2.39 1.90 8.36
N ALA A 155 2.68 1.96 9.64
CA ALA A 155 2.46 3.16 10.44
C ALA A 155 3.53 3.29 11.53
N LYS A 156 3.91 4.54 11.86
CA LYS A 156 4.84 4.84 12.95
C LYS A 156 4.40 4.19 14.28
N VAL A 157 3.09 4.12 14.52
CA VAL A 157 2.51 3.50 15.73
C VAL A 157 2.76 1.98 15.84
N GLY A 158 3.24 1.32 14.78
CA GLY A 158 3.72 -0.07 14.81
C GLY A 158 5.13 -0.22 15.38
N SER A 159 5.81 0.87 15.73
CA SER A 159 7.09 0.82 16.46
C SER A 159 6.84 0.49 17.93
N ILE A 160 7.52 -0.54 18.44
CA ILE A 160 7.42 -0.95 19.85
C ILE A 160 8.14 0.06 20.73
N SER A 161 9.35 0.46 20.35
CA SER A 161 10.19 1.38 21.13
C SER A 161 9.70 2.83 21.14
N ASP A 162 8.91 3.25 20.15
CA ASP A 162 8.36 4.61 20.04
C ASP A 162 6.90 4.69 20.55
N ASN A 163 6.47 3.70 21.34
CA ASN A 163 5.13 3.66 21.91
C ASN A 163 5.08 4.29 23.30
N PHE A 164 4.96 5.60 23.36
CA PHE A 164 4.81 6.36 24.63
C PHE A 164 3.35 6.72 24.94
N LEU A 165 2.42 6.58 23.99
CA LEU A 165 1.04 7.02 24.14
C LEU A 165 0.10 5.89 24.57
N GLY A 166 0.41 4.64 24.30
CA GLY A 166 -0.50 3.50 24.51
C GLY A 166 -1.77 3.58 23.66
N GLY A 167 -2.80 2.81 24.04
CA GLY A 167 -4.05 2.70 23.30
C GLY A 167 -3.90 2.07 21.91
N TRP A 168 -4.99 1.92 21.17
CA TRP A 168 -5.05 1.34 19.82
C TRP A 168 -4.36 -0.01 19.73
N TYR A 169 -4.64 -0.87 20.69
CA TYR A 169 -3.92 -2.14 20.89
C TYR A 169 -3.89 -3.00 19.62
N SER A 170 -5.05 -3.27 19.03
CA SER A 170 -5.15 -4.09 17.81
C SER A 170 -4.41 -3.45 16.65
N TYR A 171 -4.55 -2.15 16.45
CA TYR A 171 -3.91 -1.45 15.35
C TYR A 171 -2.39 -1.41 15.50
N ARG A 172 -1.87 -1.05 16.68
CA ARG A 172 -0.43 -1.05 16.95
C ARG A 172 0.16 -2.43 16.80
N ALA A 173 -0.45 -3.45 17.42
CA ALA A 173 0.02 -4.81 17.35
C ALA A 173 0.02 -5.34 15.91
N SER A 174 -1.04 -5.08 15.14
CA SER A 174 -1.10 -5.50 13.72
C SER A 174 -0.02 -4.83 12.86
N LYS A 175 0.27 -3.54 13.07
CA LYS A 175 1.32 -2.85 12.32
C LYS A 175 2.73 -3.23 12.78
N ALA A 176 2.93 -3.60 14.04
CA ALA A 176 4.18 -4.18 14.53
C ALA A 176 4.43 -5.58 13.92
N ALA A 177 3.40 -6.41 13.90
CA ALA A 177 3.46 -7.72 13.23
C ALA A 177 3.73 -7.58 11.73
N LEU A 178 3.09 -6.63 11.05
CA LEU A 178 3.37 -6.32 9.65
C LEU A 178 4.83 -5.90 9.43
N ASN A 179 5.38 -5.05 10.29
CA ASN A 179 6.78 -4.62 10.21
C ASN A 179 7.74 -5.82 10.33
N MET A 180 7.45 -6.80 11.20
CA MET A 180 8.21 -8.05 11.30
C MET A 180 8.13 -8.88 10.02
N ILE A 181 6.94 -9.02 9.44
CA ILE A 181 6.74 -9.72 8.16
C ILE A 181 7.54 -9.04 7.05
N ILE A 182 7.46 -7.71 6.91
CA ILE A 182 8.21 -6.95 5.91
C ILE A 182 9.72 -7.18 6.10
N ARG A 183 10.22 -7.16 7.33
CA ARG A 183 11.64 -7.43 7.62
C ARG A 183 12.05 -8.84 7.19
N THR A 184 11.22 -9.84 7.49
CA THR A 184 11.47 -11.24 7.11
C THR A 184 11.49 -11.39 5.59
N LEU A 185 10.49 -10.83 4.90
CA LEU A 185 10.40 -10.82 3.43
C LEU A 185 11.61 -10.11 2.80
N SER A 186 12.08 -8.99 3.36
CA SER A 186 13.23 -8.26 2.83
C SER A 186 14.51 -9.11 2.83
N ILE A 187 14.71 -9.93 3.84
CA ILE A 187 15.87 -10.86 3.94
C ILE A 187 15.74 -11.97 2.90
N GLU A 188 14.55 -12.51 2.72
CA GLU A 188 14.30 -13.57 1.74
C GLU A 188 14.42 -13.06 0.29
N MET A 189 13.85 -11.89 -0.01
CA MET A 189 13.92 -11.27 -1.32
C MET A 189 15.38 -10.95 -1.71
N ALA A 190 16.17 -10.40 -0.79
CA ALA A 190 17.59 -10.08 -1.04
C ALA A 190 18.43 -11.31 -1.41
N ARG A 191 18.05 -12.51 -0.96
CA ARG A 191 18.73 -13.77 -1.35
C ARG A 191 18.41 -14.18 -2.80
N ARG A 192 17.26 -13.77 -3.33
CA ARG A 192 16.82 -14.09 -4.70
C ARG A 192 17.27 -13.03 -5.71
N ASN A 193 17.26 -11.77 -5.31
CA ASN A 193 17.66 -10.62 -6.13
C ASN A 193 18.20 -9.53 -5.19
N ALA A 194 19.49 -9.22 -5.29
CA ALA A 194 20.14 -8.21 -4.46
C ALA A 194 19.59 -6.78 -4.67
N ASP A 195 19.02 -6.52 -5.85
CA ASP A 195 18.40 -5.22 -6.20
C ASP A 195 16.92 -5.15 -5.83
N ALA A 196 16.34 -6.24 -5.30
CA ALA A 196 14.95 -6.24 -4.86
C ALA A 196 14.78 -5.54 -3.52
N VAL A 197 13.75 -4.70 -3.42
CA VAL A 197 13.42 -3.92 -2.23
C VAL A 197 12.10 -4.40 -1.63
N CYS A 198 12.10 -4.75 -0.34
CA CYS A 198 10.87 -4.93 0.43
C CYS A 198 10.87 -3.91 1.56
N VAL A 199 9.92 -2.98 1.54
CA VAL A 199 9.93 -1.83 2.44
C VAL A 199 8.55 -1.53 3.02
N GLY A 200 8.55 -1.20 4.33
CA GLY A 200 7.39 -0.62 5.01
C GLY A 200 7.43 0.90 4.91
N LEU A 201 6.38 1.49 4.34
CA LEU A 201 6.29 2.94 4.16
C LEU A 201 5.30 3.56 5.15
N HIS A 202 5.71 4.62 5.85
CA HIS A 202 4.83 5.43 6.68
C HIS A 202 4.33 6.65 5.91
N PRO A 203 3.01 6.75 5.61
CA PRO A 203 2.47 7.82 4.78
C PRO A 203 2.38 9.19 5.48
N GLY A 204 2.70 9.28 6.76
CA GLY A 204 2.34 10.41 7.62
C GLY A 204 0.87 10.33 8.08
N THR A 205 0.37 11.40 8.71
CA THR A 205 -1.07 11.53 8.94
C THR A 205 -1.70 12.13 7.69
N VAL A 206 -2.52 11.32 7.01
CA VAL A 206 -3.09 11.68 5.70
C VAL A 206 -4.59 11.90 5.85
N ASP A 207 -5.10 12.97 5.25
CA ASP A 207 -6.54 13.27 5.24
C ASP A 207 -7.30 12.25 4.39
N THR A 208 -7.80 11.24 5.06
CA THR A 208 -8.56 10.10 4.51
C THR A 208 -9.64 9.67 5.50
N ASN A 209 -10.58 8.85 5.05
CA ASN A 209 -11.63 8.32 5.93
C ASN A 209 -11.06 7.57 7.15
N LEU A 210 -9.91 6.91 7.02
CA LEU A 210 -9.26 6.21 8.12
C LEU A 210 -8.80 7.15 9.24
N SER A 211 -8.24 8.30 8.91
CA SER A 211 -7.70 9.25 9.89
C SER A 211 -8.72 10.28 10.38
N LYS A 212 -9.77 10.55 9.60
CA LYS A 212 -10.73 11.64 9.81
C LYS A 212 -11.25 11.77 11.25
N PRO A 213 -11.62 10.68 11.97
CA PRO A 213 -12.08 10.77 13.34
C PRO A 213 -10.98 11.19 14.34
N TYR A 214 -9.70 11.12 13.96
CA TYR A 214 -8.54 11.26 14.86
C TYR A 214 -7.65 12.47 14.51
N GLN A 215 -8.12 13.38 13.67
CA GLN A 215 -7.33 14.53 13.18
C GLN A 215 -7.25 15.71 14.15
N ARG A 216 -8.10 15.77 15.20
CA ARG A 216 -8.20 16.93 16.13
C ARG A 216 -6.88 17.30 16.81
N GLY A 217 -5.97 16.35 17.02
CA GLY A 217 -4.68 16.57 17.66
C GLY A 217 -3.50 16.66 16.71
N VAL A 218 -3.74 16.73 15.40
CA VAL A 218 -2.66 16.80 14.42
C VAL A 218 -2.13 18.23 14.36
N GLU A 219 -0.81 18.38 14.57
CA GLU A 219 -0.13 19.67 14.50
C GLU A 219 -0.32 20.34 13.14
N PRO A 220 -0.40 21.68 13.09
CA PRO A 220 -0.48 22.42 11.83
C PRO A 220 0.65 22.02 10.87
N GLY A 221 0.30 21.69 9.62
CA GLY A 221 1.25 21.27 8.59
C GLY A 221 1.64 19.79 8.59
N LYS A 222 1.23 19.00 9.61
CA LYS A 222 1.47 17.55 9.68
C LYS A 222 0.32 16.70 9.12
N LEU A 223 -0.81 17.29 8.77
CA LEU A 223 -1.89 16.63 8.05
C LEU A 223 -1.63 16.78 6.54
N PHE A 224 -1.32 15.69 5.88
CA PHE A 224 -1.04 15.68 4.46
C PHE A 224 -2.30 15.40 3.63
N SER A 225 -2.43 16.03 2.46
CA SER A 225 -3.36 15.52 1.47
C SER A 225 -2.89 14.17 0.93
N ALA A 226 -3.83 13.32 0.48
CA ALA A 226 -3.50 12.02 -0.10
C ALA A 226 -2.50 12.16 -1.27
N LYS A 227 -2.69 13.15 -2.14
CA LYS A 227 -1.81 13.47 -3.27
C LYS A 227 -0.37 13.82 -2.82
N LYS A 228 -0.22 14.65 -1.78
CA LYS A 228 1.10 15.01 -1.23
C LYS A 228 1.80 13.79 -0.64
N SER A 229 1.07 12.98 0.13
CA SER A 229 1.59 11.74 0.71
C SER A 229 2.02 10.75 -0.38
N ALA A 230 1.17 10.48 -1.37
CA ALA A 230 1.50 9.58 -2.49
C ALA A 230 2.77 10.02 -3.23
N LYS A 231 2.92 11.34 -3.49
CA LYS A 231 4.13 11.88 -4.12
C LYS A 231 5.38 11.58 -3.30
N TYR A 232 5.33 11.76 -1.98
CA TYR A 232 6.48 11.46 -1.11
C TYR A 232 6.79 9.97 -1.05
N LEU A 233 5.76 9.11 -0.98
CA LEU A 233 5.93 7.66 -0.97
C LEU A 233 6.61 7.12 -2.24
N LEU A 234 6.35 7.74 -3.39
CA LEU A 234 6.96 7.36 -4.67
C LEU A 234 8.36 7.96 -4.90
N GLN A 235 8.84 8.81 -3.99
CA GLN A 235 10.19 9.41 -4.04
C GLN A 235 11.22 8.65 -3.19
N VAL A 236 10.76 7.74 -2.31
CA VAL A 236 11.60 6.91 -1.46
C VAL A 236 12.16 5.74 -2.27
#